data_3b50af1a15940d52b9796f173600d2b1
#
_entry.id   3b50af1a15940d52b9796f173600d2b1
#
_cell.length_a   1.000
_cell.length_b   1.000
_cell.length_c   1.000
_cell.angle_alpha   90.00
_cell.angle_beta   90.00
_cell.angle_gamma   90.00
#
_symmetry.space_group_name_H-M   'P 1'
#
loop_
_entity.id
_entity.type
_entity.pdbx_description
1 polymer ?
#
loop_
_entity_poly.entity_id
_entity_poly.type
_entity_poly.pdbx_seq_one_letter_code
_entity_poly.pdbx_strand_id
1 'polypeptide(L)'
;MTVVAHADQQREEWRAGVISRMQISALNGATQLCIFEQWLQPEAGPPTHWHPVEEVLTVLSGEAEMWIDEKHVVLAGGQSLIVAARQKHGFRNVGSGTLHVHAVLAAPIFEATFDGSAEPVRRWIPRQPGPNQAIGSIRQLR
;
A
#
# COMPACT_ATOMS: atom_id res chain seq x y z
N MET A 1 -18.83 -15.80 -2.15
CA MET A 1 -18.14 -14.95 -3.15
C MET A 1 -18.15 -13.50 -2.66
N THR A 2 -17.01 -12.84 -2.71
CA THR A 2 -16.88 -11.45 -2.25
C THR A 2 -16.44 -10.57 -3.42
N VAL A 3 -17.23 -9.55 -3.69
CA VAL A 3 -16.92 -8.56 -4.72
C VAL A 3 -16.72 -7.21 -4.03
N VAL A 4 -15.64 -6.53 -4.35
CA VAL A 4 -15.32 -5.23 -3.79
C VAL A 4 -15.41 -4.18 -4.90
N ALA A 5 -16.23 -3.17 -4.69
CA ALA A 5 -16.28 -2.01 -5.56
C ALA A 5 -15.24 -1.00 -5.05
N HIS A 6 -14.21 -0.73 -5.83
CA HIS A 6 -13.13 0.17 -5.40
C HIS A 6 -13.66 1.57 -5.07
N ALA A 7 -14.67 2.02 -5.80
CA ALA A 7 -15.27 3.34 -5.58
C ALA A 7 -15.90 3.51 -4.18
N ASP A 8 -16.25 2.40 -3.52
CA ASP A 8 -16.82 2.43 -2.17
C ASP A 8 -15.76 2.60 -1.08
N GLN A 9 -14.50 2.46 -1.44
CA GLN A 9 -13.40 2.61 -0.50
C GLN A 9 -13.00 4.08 -0.40
N GLN A 10 -12.67 4.51 0.82
CA GLN A 10 -12.27 5.90 1.07
C GLN A 10 -10.85 6.16 0.59
N ARG A 11 -10.64 7.36 0.07
CA ARG A 11 -9.30 7.87 -0.23
C ARG A 11 -8.71 8.47 1.04
N GLU A 12 -7.44 8.21 1.28
CA GLU A 12 -6.72 8.66 2.46
C GLU A 12 -5.45 9.41 2.04
N GLU A 13 -5.22 10.57 2.63
CA GLU A 13 -3.94 11.25 2.45
C GLU A 13 -2.93 10.61 3.42
N TRP A 14 -1.93 9.92 2.86
CA TRP A 14 -0.89 9.29 3.70
C TRP A 14 0.25 10.25 4.03
N ARG A 15 0.51 11.19 3.16
CA ARG A 15 1.48 12.28 3.32
C ARG A 15 1.20 13.32 2.24
N ALA A 16 1.89 14.47 2.32
CA ALA A 16 1.69 15.54 1.36
C ALA A 16 1.85 15.05 -0.08
N GLY A 17 0.82 15.26 -0.90
CA GLY A 17 0.81 14.88 -2.30
C GLY A 17 0.59 13.40 -2.58
N VAL A 18 0.33 12.57 -1.59
CA VAL A 18 0.11 11.13 -1.76
C VAL A 18 -1.26 10.75 -1.23
N ILE A 19 -2.16 10.42 -2.13
CA ILE A 19 -3.50 9.91 -1.81
C ILE A 19 -3.50 8.41 -2.07
N SER A 20 -3.99 7.62 -1.11
CA SER A 20 -4.06 6.16 -1.20
C SER A 20 -5.48 5.69 -1.05
N ARG A 21 -5.80 4.58 -1.69
CA ARG A 21 -7.10 3.91 -1.53
C ARG A 21 -6.88 2.40 -1.44
N MET A 22 -7.31 1.82 -0.32
CA MET A 22 -7.31 0.38 -0.16
C MET A 22 -8.33 -0.23 -1.12
N GLN A 23 -7.93 -1.28 -1.81
CA GLN A 23 -8.84 -2.08 -2.61
C GLN A 23 -9.19 -3.38 -1.88
N ILE A 24 -8.18 -4.12 -1.46
CA ILE A 24 -8.32 -5.42 -0.81
C ILE A 24 -7.42 -5.46 0.42
N SER A 25 -7.93 -5.95 1.52
CA SER A 25 -7.14 -6.22 2.72
C SER A 25 -7.92 -7.14 3.68
N ALA A 26 -7.35 -7.37 4.84
CA ALA A 26 -8.05 -8.10 5.90
C ALA A 26 -9.39 -7.45 6.27
N LEU A 27 -9.53 -6.13 6.07
CA LEU A 27 -10.78 -5.43 6.41
C LEU A 27 -11.96 -5.87 5.53
N ASN A 28 -11.72 -6.34 4.32
CA ASN A 28 -12.80 -6.81 3.45
C ASN A 28 -12.67 -8.29 3.06
N GLY A 29 -11.91 -9.05 3.85
CA GLY A 29 -11.96 -10.51 3.79
C GLY A 29 -10.76 -11.21 3.21
N ALA A 30 -9.72 -10.49 2.78
CA ALA A 30 -8.51 -11.15 2.29
C ALA A 30 -7.75 -11.80 3.44
N THR A 31 -7.10 -12.93 3.16
CA THR A 31 -6.34 -13.66 4.16
C THR A 31 -4.83 -13.65 3.88
N GLN A 32 -4.40 -13.32 2.67
CA GLN A 32 -3.00 -13.40 2.27
C GLN A 32 -2.48 -12.19 1.52
N LEU A 33 -3.35 -11.31 1.07
CA LEU A 33 -2.96 -10.19 0.21
C LEU A 33 -3.57 -8.89 0.70
N CYS A 34 -2.86 -7.78 0.49
CA CYS A 34 -3.50 -6.48 0.43
C CYS A 34 -3.12 -5.79 -0.88
N ILE A 35 -4.06 -5.02 -1.40
CA ILE A 35 -3.94 -4.35 -2.69
C ILE A 35 -4.44 -2.92 -2.52
N PHE A 36 -3.66 -1.97 -3.00
CA PHE A 36 -4.06 -0.57 -2.94
C PHE A 36 -3.54 0.19 -4.14
N GLU A 37 -4.10 1.37 -4.34
CA GLU A 37 -3.66 2.28 -5.39
C GLU A 37 -3.31 3.63 -4.77
N GLN A 38 -2.45 4.36 -5.46
CA GLN A 38 -2.02 5.68 -5.03
C GLN A 38 -2.01 6.65 -6.19
N TRP A 39 -2.37 7.89 -5.89
CA TRP A 39 -2.26 9.03 -6.79
C TRP A 39 -1.26 10.00 -6.16
N LEU A 40 -0.23 10.33 -6.91
CA LEU A 40 0.88 11.13 -6.39
C LEU A 40 1.06 12.38 -7.26
N GLN A 41 1.18 13.52 -6.58
CA GLN A 41 1.53 14.78 -7.22
C GLN A 41 2.98 14.74 -7.68
N PRO A 42 3.39 15.61 -8.63
CA PRO A 42 4.80 15.68 -9.02
C PRO A 42 5.72 15.80 -7.82
N GLU A 43 6.80 15.03 -7.84
CA GLU A 43 7.85 14.93 -6.82
C GLU A 43 7.45 14.22 -5.53
N ALA A 44 6.17 13.96 -5.30
CA ALA A 44 5.71 13.23 -4.12
C ALA A 44 6.00 11.72 -4.25
N GLY A 45 6.14 11.07 -3.12
CA GLY A 45 6.32 9.63 -3.04
C GLY A 45 6.76 9.19 -1.65
N PRO A 46 6.67 7.89 -1.36
CA PRO A 46 7.14 7.36 -0.09
C PRO A 46 8.67 7.38 -0.05
N PRO A 47 9.25 7.85 1.05
CA PRO A 47 10.70 7.74 1.24
C PRO A 47 11.10 6.28 1.41
N THR A 48 12.39 6.03 1.52
CA THR A 48 12.95 4.68 1.68
C THR A 48 12.31 3.98 2.88
N HIS A 49 11.81 2.77 2.63
CA HIS A 49 11.16 1.92 3.62
C HIS A 49 11.28 0.46 3.19
N TRP A 50 10.83 -0.45 4.04
CA TRP A 50 10.79 -1.87 3.71
C TRP A 50 9.53 -2.50 4.27
N HIS A 51 9.11 -3.59 3.65
CA HIS A 51 8.00 -4.43 4.11
C HIS A 51 8.53 -5.80 4.50
N PRO A 52 7.90 -6.49 5.47
CA PRO A 52 8.31 -7.84 5.83
C PRO A 52 7.97 -8.90 4.77
N VAL A 53 7.27 -8.51 3.72
CA VAL A 53 6.77 -9.40 2.65
C VAL A 53 7.11 -8.83 1.29
N GLU A 54 6.97 -9.67 0.26
CA GLU A 54 7.15 -9.26 -1.14
C GLU A 54 6.08 -8.25 -1.55
N GLU A 55 6.49 -7.30 -2.39
CA GLU A 55 5.59 -6.30 -2.98
C GLU A 55 5.78 -6.25 -4.49
N VAL A 56 4.69 -6.02 -5.20
CA VAL A 56 4.74 -5.65 -6.62
C VAL A 56 4.14 -4.26 -6.77
N LEU A 57 4.94 -3.35 -7.31
CA LEU A 57 4.52 -1.99 -7.65
C LEU A 57 4.32 -1.89 -9.15
N THR A 58 3.16 -1.43 -9.59
CA THR A 58 2.85 -1.24 -11.00
C THR A 58 2.50 0.21 -11.28
N VAL A 59 3.15 0.82 -12.25
CA VAL A 59 2.77 2.13 -12.73
C VAL A 59 1.61 1.94 -13.72
N LEU A 60 0.46 2.51 -13.39
CA LEU A 60 -0.70 2.48 -14.27
C LEU A 60 -0.65 3.64 -15.28
N SER A 61 -0.27 4.83 -14.80
CA SER A 61 -0.07 5.99 -15.66
C SER A 61 0.91 6.97 -15.01
N GLY A 62 1.61 7.72 -15.84
CA GLY A 62 2.65 8.65 -15.40
C GLY A 62 4.03 8.00 -15.40
N GLU A 63 4.95 8.62 -14.71
CA GLU A 63 6.34 8.17 -14.64
C GLU A 63 6.83 8.22 -13.19
N ALA A 64 7.44 7.13 -12.73
CA ALA A 64 7.96 7.02 -11.39
C ALA A 64 9.44 6.65 -11.42
N GLU A 65 10.26 7.38 -10.65
CA GLU A 65 11.58 6.89 -10.32
C GLU A 65 11.43 5.98 -9.10
N MET A 66 11.84 4.74 -9.23
CA MET A 66 11.83 3.75 -8.16
C MET A 66 13.25 3.34 -7.84
N TRP A 67 13.52 3.07 -6.57
CA TRP A 67 14.84 2.58 -6.16
C TRP A 67 14.70 1.38 -5.25
N ILE A 68 15.68 0.48 -5.37
CA ILE A 68 15.91 -0.63 -4.47
C ILE A 68 17.37 -0.51 -4.02
N ASP A 69 17.57 -0.30 -2.73
CA ASP A 69 18.86 0.06 -2.18
C ASP A 69 19.44 1.28 -2.93
N GLU A 70 20.57 1.14 -3.62
CA GLU A 70 21.18 2.24 -4.37
C GLU A 70 20.90 2.21 -5.87
N LYS A 71 20.12 1.23 -6.33
CA LYS A 71 19.78 1.10 -7.76
C LYS A 71 18.48 1.85 -8.05
N HIS A 72 18.50 2.66 -9.10
CA HIS A 72 17.35 3.47 -9.50
C HIS A 72 16.91 3.09 -10.91
N VAL A 73 15.62 3.17 -11.14
CA VAL A 73 15.01 2.93 -12.46
C VAL A 73 13.79 3.82 -12.61
N VAL A 74 13.52 4.26 -13.83
CA VAL A 74 12.28 5.00 -14.14
C VAL A 74 11.30 4.04 -14.80
N LEU A 75 10.11 3.93 -14.23
CA LEU A 75 9.01 3.13 -14.78
C LEU A 75 7.96 4.06 -15.36
N ALA A 76 7.41 3.64 -16.50
CA ALA A 76 6.26 4.28 -17.13
C ALA A 76 5.04 3.35 -17.05
N GLY A 77 3.90 3.85 -17.50
CA GLY A 77 2.65 3.08 -17.47
C GLY A 77 2.80 1.70 -18.11
N GLY A 78 2.27 0.69 -17.44
CA GLY A 78 2.35 -0.70 -17.89
C GLY A 78 3.58 -1.46 -17.44
N GLN A 79 4.40 -0.86 -16.56
CA GLN A 79 5.61 -1.52 -16.05
C GLN A 79 5.49 -1.79 -14.56
N SER A 80 6.09 -2.89 -14.10
CA SER A 80 6.06 -3.30 -12.70
C SER A 80 7.48 -3.52 -12.16
N LEU A 81 7.62 -3.29 -10.86
CA LEU A 81 8.83 -3.58 -10.10
C LEU A 81 8.49 -4.62 -9.04
N ILE A 82 9.31 -5.67 -8.95
CA ILE A 82 9.20 -6.66 -7.88
C ILE A 82 10.17 -6.25 -6.77
N VAL A 83 9.64 -6.10 -5.56
CA VAL A 83 10.43 -5.75 -4.38
C VAL A 83 10.42 -6.97 -3.45
N ALA A 84 11.59 -7.54 -3.19
CA ALA A 84 11.71 -8.68 -2.29
C ALA A 84 11.39 -8.26 -0.84
N ALA A 85 10.96 -9.24 -0.04
CA ALA A 85 10.75 -9.01 1.39
C ALA A 85 11.98 -8.38 2.04
N ARG A 86 11.75 -7.37 2.88
CA ARG A 86 12.76 -6.62 3.64
C ARG A 86 13.72 -5.78 2.81
N GLN A 87 13.48 -5.67 1.51
CA GLN A 87 14.32 -4.88 0.63
C GLN A 87 13.97 -3.40 0.76
N LYS A 88 14.95 -2.56 1.07
CA LYS A 88 14.74 -1.12 1.19
C LYS A 88 14.48 -0.51 -0.18
N HIS A 89 13.40 0.24 -0.28
CA HIS A 89 12.95 0.82 -1.55
C HIS A 89 12.11 2.06 -1.30
N GLY A 90 11.84 2.76 -2.37
CA GLY A 90 10.95 3.91 -2.38
C GLY A 90 10.71 4.33 -3.81
N PHE A 91 9.89 5.35 -4.00
CA PHE A 91 9.67 5.92 -5.32
C PHE A 91 9.14 7.34 -5.22
N ARG A 92 9.20 8.07 -6.33
CA ARG A 92 8.62 9.40 -6.43
C ARG A 92 8.12 9.65 -7.85
N ASN A 93 7.17 10.55 -7.96
CA ASN A 93 6.67 10.99 -9.25
C ASN A 93 7.70 11.91 -9.91
N VAL A 94 8.20 11.54 -11.08
CA VAL A 94 9.15 12.34 -11.85
C VAL A 94 8.51 12.94 -13.11
N GLY A 95 7.21 12.71 -13.30
CA GLY A 95 6.46 13.32 -14.39
C GLY A 95 5.89 14.68 -14.01
N SER A 96 5.21 15.31 -14.95
CA SER A 96 4.58 16.62 -14.77
C SER A 96 3.10 16.52 -14.36
N GLY A 97 2.49 15.35 -14.51
CA GLY A 97 1.11 15.08 -14.12
C GLY A 97 1.02 14.15 -12.93
N THR A 98 -0.19 13.72 -12.61
CA THR A 98 -0.43 12.77 -11.53
C THR A 98 0.13 11.39 -11.88
N LEU A 99 0.86 10.79 -10.97
CA LEU A 99 1.32 9.40 -11.07
C LEU A 99 0.26 8.51 -10.42
N HIS A 100 -0.15 7.47 -11.13
CA HIS A 100 -1.09 6.47 -10.61
C HIS A 100 -0.38 5.13 -10.49
N VAL A 101 -0.30 4.60 -9.27
CA VAL A 101 0.42 3.38 -8.93
C VAL A 101 -0.52 2.39 -8.28
N HIS A 102 -0.28 1.13 -8.57
CA HIS A 102 -0.98 -0.01 -7.97
C HIS A 102 0.03 -0.85 -7.22
N ALA A 103 -0.31 -1.26 -6.01
CA ALA A 103 0.57 -2.03 -5.14
C ALA A 103 -0.10 -3.29 -4.65
N VAL A 104 0.65 -4.39 -4.63
CA VAL A 104 0.22 -5.67 -4.07
C VAL A 104 1.27 -6.11 -3.07
N LEU A 105 0.84 -6.42 -1.84
CA LEU A 105 1.69 -6.97 -0.78
C LEU A 105 1.22 -8.38 -0.43
N ALA A 106 2.17 -9.27 -0.18
CA ALA A 106 1.90 -10.66 0.19
C ALA A 106 1.57 -10.80 1.68
N ALA A 107 0.69 -9.94 2.17
CA ALA A 107 0.15 -9.95 3.52
C ALA A 107 -1.22 -9.29 3.50
N PRO A 108 -2.15 -9.66 4.38
CA PRO A 108 -3.50 -9.08 4.35
C PRO A 108 -3.58 -7.69 4.99
N ILE A 109 -2.52 -7.24 5.65
CA ILE A 109 -2.42 -5.89 6.20
C ILE A 109 -1.22 -5.18 5.60
N PHE A 110 -1.27 -3.84 5.60
CA PHE A 110 -0.11 -3.02 5.25
C PHE A 110 0.80 -2.91 6.47
N GLU A 111 2.08 -3.18 6.29
CA GLU A 111 3.11 -2.91 7.28
C GLU A 111 4.36 -2.39 6.58
N ALA A 112 4.87 -1.26 7.04
CA ALA A 112 6.09 -0.65 6.50
C ALA A 112 6.94 -0.08 7.63
N THR A 113 8.24 -0.24 7.53
CA THR A 113 9.20 0.41 8.42
C THR A 113 10.01 1.39 7.60
N PHE A 114 9.97 2.67 7.98
CA PHE A 114 10.69 3.73 7.27
C PHE A 114 12.14 3.78 7.73
N ASP A 115 13.02 4.12 6.80
CA ASP A 115 14.45 4.23 7.10
C ASP A 115 14.65 5.28 8.20
N GLY A 116 15.46 4.93 9.20
CA GLY A 116 15.67 5.77 10.37
C GLY A 116 14.64 5.57 11.48
N SER A 117 13.63 4.75 11.30
CA SER A 117 12.64 4.44 12.34
C SER A 117 12.75 2.98 12.76
N ALA A 118 12.53 2.70 14.04
CA ALA A 118 12.47 1.33 14.57
C ALA A 118 11.03 0.81 14.62
N GLU A 119 10.04 1.71 14.54
CA GLU A 119 8.63 1.36 14.71
C GLU A 119 7.94 1.17 13.37
N PRO A 120 7.28 0.03 13.12
CA PRO A 120 6.51 -0.15 11.90
C PRO A 120 5.23 0.66 11.92
N VAL A 121 4.81 1.08 10.71
CA VAL A 121 3.50 1.65 10.46
C VAL A 121 2.61 0.53 9.94
N ARG A 122 1.46 0.31 10.56
CA ARG A 122 0.51 -0.71 10.14
C ARG A 122 -0.84 -0.08 9.79
N ARG A 123 -1.49 -0.64 8.77
CA ARG A 123 -2.80 -0.20 8.31
C ARG A 123 -3.68 -1.42 8.05
N TRP A 124 -4.98 -1.19 8.11
CA TRP A 124 -6.01 -2.17 7.74
C TRP A 124 -6.01 -3.40 8.64
N ILE A 125 -5.68 -3.19 9.91
CA ILE A 125 -5.74 -4.23 10.93
C ILE A 125 -7.20 -4.39 11.36
N PRO A 126 -7.77 -5.60 11.29
CA PRO A 126 -9.13 -5.81 11.77
C PRO A 126 -9.22 -5.49 13.26
N ARG A 127 -10.34 -4.86 13.65
CA ARG A 127 -10.60 -4.56 15.06
C ARG A 127 -10.74 -5.85 15.86
N GLN A 128 -10.00 -5.93 16.96
CA GLN A 128 -10.15 -7.03 17.90
C GLN A 128 -11.32 -6.73 18.84
N PRO A 129 -12.25 -7.68 19.06
CA PRO A 129 -13.31 -7.48 20.04
C PRO A 129 -12.73 -7.46 21.45
N GLY A 130 -13.20 -6.53 22.29
CA GLY A 130 -12.86 -6.51 23.71
C GLY A 130 -13.54 -7.68 24.46
N PRO A 131 -13.09 -7.99 25.69
CA PRO A 131 -13.62 -9.12 26.45
C PRO A 131 -15.15 -9.09 26.60
N ASN A 132 -15.73 -7.91 26.81
CA ASN A 132 -17.18 -7.76 27.00
C ASN A 132 -17.96 -7.70 25.70
N GLN A 133 -17.28 -7.65 24.58
CA GLN A 133 -17.89 -7.54 23.25
C GLN A 133 -17.78 -8.82 22.44
N ALA A 134 -16.99 -9.78 22.91
CA ALA A 134 -16.60 -10.94 22.13
C ALA A 134 -17.80 -11.69 21.52
N ILE A 135 -18.83 -11.96 22.31
CA ILE A 135 -20.01 -12.71 21.84
C ILE A 135 -20.87 -11.87 20.91
N GLY A 136 -21.14 -10.63 21.28
CA GLY A 136 -21.95 -9.72 20.48
C GLY A 136 -21.24 -9.31 19.20
N SER A 137 -19.93 -9.07 19.27
CA SER A 137 -19.12 -8.63 18.13
C SER A 137 -19.02 -9.68 17.03
N ILE A 138 -18.95 -10.95 17.38
CA ILE A 138 -18.92 -12.04 16.40
C ILE A 138 -20.16 -12.00 15.50
N ARG A 139 -21.31 -11.64 16.05
CA ARG A 139 -22.55 -11.54 15.30
C ARG A 139 -22.59 -10.30 14.42
N GLN A 140 -22.02 -9.20 14.87
CA GLN A 140 -22.05 -7.92 14.16
C GLN A 140 -21.03 -7.85 13.02
N LEU A 141 -19.92 -8.53 13.16
CA LEU A 141 -18.86 -8.52 12.15
C LEU A 141 -19.17 -9.40 10.94
N ARG A 142 -20.27 -10.10 10.97
CA ARG A 142 -20.76 -10.92 9.87
C ARG A 142 -21.88 -10.22 9.12
#